data_d8e96c6b5cc83643f1100152235201e5
#
_entry.id   d8e96c6b5cc83643f1100152235201e5
#
_cell.length_a   1.000
_cell.length_b   1.000
_cell.length_c   1.000
_cell.angle_alpha   90.00
_cell.angle_beta   90.00
_cell.angle_gamma   90.00
#
_symmetry.space_group_name_H-M   'P 1'
#
loop_
_entity.id
_entity.type
_entity.pdbx_description
1 polymer ?
#
loop_
_entity_poly.entity_id
_entity_poly.type
_entity_poly.pdbx_seq_one_letter_code
_entity_poly.pdbx_strand_id
1 'polypeptide(L)'
;MDVTRIGRSNEMVNKMKALKISRKTAKFAVARLMSPVSTIGAAKFGPLSLVNESAPTMPNAEGWHRIQPRLTGICGSDLSLVEGHASTYFDDWVSFPFVPGHEVVADCDDGRRVVLEPVLGHACRGLPLPFEGAAPGDGDDYAHLVGGHLEPGIQTGFCHSTGGGWASELIAHESQLHSVPDAMSDEQAVLVE
;
A
#
# COMPACT_ATOMS: atom_id res chain seq x y z
N MET A 1 19.36 -26.74 39.98
CA MET A 1 19.79 -25.72 39.00
C MET A 1 19.22 -26.15 37.68
N ASP A 2 18.08 -25.60 37.37
CA ASP A 2 17.31 -25.94 36.16
C ASP A 2 17.43 -24.78 35.19
N VAL A 3 18.11 -25.01 34.05
CA VAL A 3 18.39 -24.00 33.05
C VAL A 3 17.23 -24.03 32.06
N THR A 4 16.32 -23.12 32.24
CA THR A 4 15.17 -22.92 31.36
C THR A 4 15.66 -22.56 29.96
N ARG A 5 15.55 -23.49 29.04
CA ARG A 5 15.74 -23.29 27.59
C ARG A 5 14.65 -22.37 27.08
N ILE A 6 14.98 -21.11 26.85
CA ILE A 6 14.13 -20.20 26.07
C ILE A 6 14.17 -20.70 24.63
N GLY A 7 13.07 -21.36 24.22
CA GLY A 7 12.84 -21.74 22.85
C GLY A 7 12.64 -20.46 22.02
N ARG A 8 13.63 -20.10 21.20
CA ARG A 8 13.42 -19.19 20.09
C ARG A 8 12.52 -19.92 19.09
N SER A 9 11.26 -19.57 19.06
CA SER A 9 10.39 -19.88 17.92
C SER A 9 11.01 -19.23 16.69
N ASN A 10 11.58 -20.04 15.83
CA ASN A 10 12.01 -19.63 14.48
C ASN A 10 10.72 -19.49 13.67
N GLU A 11 10.00 -18.37 13.82
CA GLU A 11 9.00 -17.98 12.84
C GLU A 11 9.75 -17.82 11.52
N MET A 12 9.53 -18.76 10.61
CA MET A 12 9.95 -18.61 9.23
C MET A 12 9.19 -17.40 8.68
N VAL A 13 9.86 -16.26 8.69
CA VAL A 13 9.32 -15.03 8.09
C VAL A 13 9.10 -15.33 6.61
N ASN A 14 7.85 -15.53 6.24
CA ASN A 14 7.47 -15.79 4.87
C ASN A 14 7.80 -14.52 4.06
N LYS A 15 8.80 -14.63 3.17
CA LYS A 15 9.23 -13.50 2.34
C LYS A 15 8.33 -13.40 1.13
N MET A 16 7.74 -12.25 0.92
CA MET A 16 6.96 -11.90 -0.25
C MET A 16 7.81 -11.18 -1.30
N LYS A 17 7.43 -11.29 -2.57
CA LYS A 17 7.97 -10.46 -3.64
C LYS A 17 7.18 -9.16 -3.71
N ALA A 18 7.90 -8.05 -3.84
CA ALA A 18 7.30 -6.74 -3.98
C ALA A 18 8.12 -5.85 -4.93
N LEU A 19 7.44 -4.97 -5.65
CA LEU A 19 8.07 -3.83 -6.31
C LEU A 19 8.04 -2.65 -5.33
N LYS A 20 9.18 -2.07 -5.03
CA LYS A 20 9.35 -1.07 -3.97
C LYS A 20 9.97 0.21 -4.51
N ILE A 21 9.44 1.34 -4.07
CA ILE A 21 9.98 2.67 -4.32
C ILE A 21 10.78 3.13 -3.11
N SER A 22 12.01 3.56 -3.35
CA SER A 22 12.91 4.11 -2.32
C SER A 22 13.17 5.58 -2.56
N ARG A 23 13.24 6.38 -1.48
CA ARG A 23 13.57 7.82 -1.56
C ARG A 23 15.05 8.02 -1.93
N LYS A 24 15.36 7.91 -3.22
CA LYS A 24 16.71 8.12 -3.78
C LYS A 24 16.63 9.18 -4.88
N THR A 25 16.83 10.44 -4.52
CA THR A 25 16.70 11.59 -5.41
C THR A 25 17.44 11.43 -6.74
N ALA A 26 18.66 10.88 -6.71
CA ALA A 26 19.44 10.62 -7.92
C ALA A 26 18.73 9.62 -8.88
N LYS A 27 18.06 8.60 -8.35
CA LYS A 27 17.32 7.64 -9.15
C LYS A 27 16.06 8.23 -9.78
N PHE A 28 15.36 9.11 -9.06
CA PHE A 28 14.24 9.87 -9.61
C PHE A 28 14.70 10.79 -10.76
N ALA A 29 15.83 11.47 -10.59
CA ALA A 29 16.42 12.29 -11.66
C ALA A 29 16.79 11.46 -12.88
N VAL A 30 17.39 10.29 -12.71
CA VAL A 30 17.73 9.36 -13.80
C VAL A 30 16.44 8.89 -14.51
N ALA A 31 15.41 8.48 -13.76
CA ALA A 31 14.15 8.04 -14.35
C ALA A 31 13.54 9.16 -15.21
N ARG A 32 13.49 10.40 -14.68
CA ARG A 32 12.95 11.56 -15.38
C ARG A 32 13.71 11.91 -16.65
N LEU A 33 15.03 11.76 -16.66
CA LEU A 33 15.84 11.98 -17.87
C LEU A 33 15.64 10.89 -18.92
N MET A 34 15.36 9.66 -18.48
CA MET A 34 15.18 8.51 -19.37
C MET A 34 13.76 8.35 -19.91
N SER A 35 12.75 8.78 -19.17
CA SER A 35 11.35 8.53 -19.51
C SER A 35 10.93 9.03 -20.91
N PRO A 36 11.41 10.17 -21.44
CA PRO A 36 11.06 10.61 -22.79
C PRO A 36 11.60 9.70 -23.90
N VAL A 37 12.62 8.89 -23.59
CA VAL A 37 13.28 7.99 -24.55
C VAL A 37 12.84 6.53 -24.34
N SER A 38 12.68 6.12 -23.08
CA SER A 38 12.36 4.74 -22.74
C SER A 38 11.76 4.62 -21.32
N THR A 39 10.48 4.33 -21.22
CA THR A 39 9.81 4.00 -19.95
C THR A 39 10.43 2.76 -19.29
N ILE A 40 10.84 1.76 -20.09
CA ILE A 40 11.55 0.57 -19.58
C ILE A 40 12.88 0.97 -18.94
N GLY A 41 13.60 1.89 -19.58
CA GLY A 41 14.84 2.44 -19.03
C GLY A 41 14.60 3.20 -17.72
N ALA A 42 13.59 4.04 -17.67
CA ALA A 42 13.18 4.76 -16.47
C ALA A 42 12.85 3.79 -15.31
N ALA A 43 12.06 2.75 -15.57
CA ALA A 43 11.73 1.73 -14.59
C ALA A 43 12.98 0.96 -14.10
N LYS A 44 13.88 0.57 -14.99
CA LYS A 44 15.07 -0.23 -14.69
C LYS A 44 16.12 0.51 -13.85
N PHE A 45 16.35 1.78 -14.15
CA PHE A 45 17.41 2.58 -13.54
C PHE A 45 16.87 3.59 -12.52
N GLY A 46 15.57 3.73 -12.44
CA GLY A 46 14.83 4.62 -11.55
C GLY A 46 14.73 4.13 -10.09
N PRO A 47 13.80 4.71 -9.33
CA PRO A 47 13.63 4.42 -7.91
C PRO A 47 12.97 3.07 -7.63
N LEU A 48 12.33 2.44 -8.62
CA LEU A 48 11.65 1.15 -8.51
C LEU A 48 12.66 0.01 -8.37
N SER A 49 12.38 -0.96 -7.53
CA SER A 49 13.20 -2.16 -7.35
C SER A 49 12.36 -3.36 -6.94
N LEU A 50 12.67 -4.54 -7.54
CA LEU A 50 12.11 -5.81 -7.09
C LEU A 50 12.86 -6.26 -5.84
N VAL A 51 12.13 -6.55 -4.78
CA VAL A 51 12.66 -6.98 -3.48
C VAL A 51 11.97 -8.25 -2.98
N ASN A 52 12.66 -8.95 -2.06
CA ASN A 52 12.05 -10.01 -1.24
C ASN A 52 12.09 -9.52 0.20
N GLU A 53 10.93 -9.27 0.77
CA GLU A 53 10.81 -8.74 2.13
C GLU A 53 9.68 -9.41 2.91
N SER A 54 9.60 -9.12 4.19
CA SER A 54 8.48 -9.57 5.02
C SER A 54 7.21 -8.83 4.64
N ALA A 55 6.08 -9.51 4.75
CA ALA A 55 4.77 -8.86 4.64
C ALA A 55 4.62 -7.73 5.69
N PRO A 56 3.77 -6.73 5.43
CA PRO A 56 3.50 -5.68 6.39
C PRO A 56 3.05 -6.26 7.74
N THR A 57 3.48 -5.61 8.82
CA THR A 57 3.08 -6.01 10.18
C THR A 57 1.64 -5.57 10.44
N MET A 58 0.80 -6.49 10.92
CA MET A 58 -0.56 -6.15 11.34
C MET A 58 -0.51 -5.15 12.50
N PRO A 59 -1.23 -4.03 12.41
CA PRO A 59 -1.40 -3.14 13.55
C PRO A 59 -2.06 -3.85 14.73
N ASN A 60 -1.72 -3.44 15.94
CA ASN A 60 -2.39 -3.94 17.14
C ASN A 60 -3.72 -3.16 17.34
N ALA A 61 -4.62 -3.32 16.38
CA ALA A 61 -5.94 -2.67 16.33
C ALA A 61 -6.91 -3.62 15.63
N GLU A 62 -8.19 -3.50 15.95
CA GLU A 62 -9.24 -4.32 15.34
C GLU A 62 -9.52 -3.89 13.89
N GLY A 63 -10.16 -4.76 13.13
CA GLY A 63 -10.63 -4.50 11.77
C GLY A 63 -9.55 -4.55 10.68
N TRP A 64 -8.34 -5.01 10.98
CA TRP A 64 -7.29 -5.19 9.98
C TRP A 64 -7.28 -6.61 9.41
N HIS A 65 -7.09 -6.69 8.10
CA HIS A 65 -7.05 -7.93 7.31
C HIS A 65 -5.79 -8.02 6.48
N ARG A 66 -5.33 -9.25 6.25
CA ARG A 66 -4.37 -9.55 5.18
C ARG A 66 -5.14 -9.79 3.89
N ILE A 67 -4.72 -9.13 2.83
CA ILE A 67 -5.29 -9.33 1.52
C ILE A 67 -4.21 -9.71 0.50
N GLN A 68 -4.58 -10.61 -0.41
CA GLN A 68 -3.70 -11.10 -1.46
C GLN A 68 -4.21 -10.63 -2.81
N PRO A 69 -3.50 -9.72 -3.50
CA PRO A 69 -3.94 -9.21 -4.79
C PRO A 69 -4.13 -10.31 -5.81
N ARG A 70 -5.31 -10.33 -6.44
CA ARG A 70 -5.63 -11.14 -7.62
C ARG A 70 -5.27 -10.38 -8.88
N LEU A 71 -5.59 -9.08 -8.88
CA LEU A 71 -5.30 -8.15 -9.96
C LEU A 71 -5.05 -6.75 -9.37
N THR A 72 -4.08 -6.04 -9.93
CA THR A 72 -3.79 -4.65 -9.56
C THR A 72 -3.72 -3.80 -10.81
N GLY A 73 -4.44 -2.69 -10.82
CA GLY A 73 -4.37 -1.67 -11.85
C GLY A 73 -3.02 -0.92 -11.85
N ILE A 74 -2.72 -0.28 -12.95
CA ILE A 74 -1.60 0.66 -13.10
C ILE A 74 -2.18 1.96 -13.63
N CYS A 75 -2.26 2.96 -12.78
CA CYS A 75 -2.83 4.24 -13.15
C CYS A 75 -1.77 5.27 -13.59
N GLY A 76 -2.21 6.46 -13.95
CA GLY A 76 -1.33 7.55 -14.35
C GLY A 76 -0.38 8.01 -13.23
N SER A 77 -0.79 7.93 -11.96
CA SER A 77 0.07 8.28 -10.82
C SER A 77 1.21 7.29 -10.62
N ASP A 78 0.96 5.98 -10.83
CA ASP A 78 1.99 4.95 -10.80
C ASP A 78 3.04 5.15 -11.91
N LEU A 79 2.58 5.46 -13.12
CA LEU A 79 3.47 5.77 -14.24
C LEU A 79 4.32 7.00 -13.94
N SER A 80 3.71 8.09 -13.46
CA SER A 80 4.42 9.31 -13.05
C SER A 80 5.47 9.03 -11.98
N LEU A 81 5.16 8.15 -11.03
CA LEU A 81 6.10 7.73 -9.99
C LEU A 81 7.29 6.98 -10.57
N VAL A 82 7.06 5.98 -11.42
CA VAL A 82 8.11 5.16 -12.07
C VAL A 82 8.99 6.01 -12.99
N GLU A 83 8.41 6.97 -13.69
CA GLU A 83 9.08 7.87 -14.62
C GLU A 83 9.80 9.05 -13.94
N GLY A 84 9.69 9.16 -12.61
CA GLY A 84 10.34 10.22 -11.84
C GLY A 84 9.67 11.59 -11.97
N HIS A 85 8.40 11.64 -12.40
CA HIS A 85 7.59 12.85 -12.53
C HIS A 85 6.70 13.10 -11.30
N ALA A 86 6.67 12.18 -10.33
CA ALA A 86 5.91 12.38 -9.10
C ALA A 86 6.35 13.66 -8.39
N SER A 87 5.37 14.42 -7.95
CA SER A 87 5.62 15.69 -7.26
C SER A 87 6.20 15.45 -5.86
N THR A 88 7.27 16.15 -5.52
CA THR A 88 7.82 16.18 -4.15
C THR A 88 6.94 16.96 -3.18
N TYR A 89 5.91 17.64 -3.67
CA TYR A 89 4.94 18.37 -2.84
C TYR A 89 4.22 17.45 -1.84
N PHE A 90 4.01 16.19 -2.22
CA PHE A 90 3.33 15.20 -1.37
C PHE A 90 4.27 14.43 -0.44
N ASP A 91 5.57 14.73 -0.41
CA ASP A 91 6.56 13.98 0.37
C ASP A 91 6.25 13.92 1.88
N ASP A 92 5.59 14.94 2.43
CA ASP A 92 5.19 14.98 3.85
C ASP A 92 4.03 14.02 4.17
N TRP A 93 3.31 13.58 3.15
CA TRP A 93 2.17 12.66 3.25
C TRP A 93 2.45 11.28 2.64
N VAL A 94 3.72 10.92 2.55
CA VAL A 94 4.17 9.64 2.00
C VAL A 94 5.31 9.10 2.87
N SER A 95 5.24 7.84 3.26
CA SER A 95 6.33 7.18 4.01
C SER A 95 7.14 6.27 3.11
N PHE A 96 8.42 6.60 2.95
CA PHE A 96 9.37 5.78 2.18
C PHE A 96 10.14 4.79 3.07
N PRO A 97 10.53 3.62 2.53
CA PRO A 97 10.18 3.08 1.23
C PRO A 97 8.76 2.50 1.24
N PHE A 98 8.04 2.55 0.13
CA PHE A 98 6.70 1.96 0.03
C PHE A 98 6.58 1.05 -1.21
N VAL A 99 5.55 0.21 -1.20
CA VAL A 99 5.13 -0.61 -2.33
C VAL A 99 3.97 0.09 -3.02
N PRO A 100 4.06 0.43 -4.32
CA PRO A 100 2.98 1.05 -5.08
C PRO A 100 1.80 0.11 -5.35
N GLY A 101 0.80 0.66 -6.04
CA GLY A 101 -0.42 -0.04 -6.45
C GLY A 101 -1.54 0.15 -5.44
N HIS A 102 -2.57 0.84 -5.85
CA HIS A 102 -3.72 1.23 -5.03
C HIS A 102 -5.05 0.80 -5.63
N GLU A 103 -5.12 0.52 -6.93
CA GLU A 103 -6.26 -0.11 -7.60
C GLU A 103 -6.14 -1.62 -7.44
N VAL A 104 -6.85 -2.23 -6.48
CA VAL A 104 -6.62 -3.64 -6.09
C VAL A 104 -7.91 -4.39 -5.93
N VAL A 105 -8.03 -5.53 -6.63
CA VAL A 105 -8.97 -6.60 -6.29
C VAL A 105 -8.19 -7.77 -5.67
N ALA A 106 -8.67 -8.30 -4.56
CA ALA A 106 -7.92 -9.24 -3.73
C ALA A 106 -8.80 -10.31 -3.07
N ASP A 107 -8.16 -11.39 -2.65
CA ASP A 107 -8.70 -12.33 -1.68
C ASP A 107 -8.37 -11.84 -0.27
N CYS A 108 -9.38 -11.73 0.60
CA CYS A 108 -9.24 -11.37 2.00
C CYS A 108 -9.05 -12.62 2.85
N ASP A 109 -8.34 -12.51 3.98
CA ASP A 109 -8.09 -13.62 4.92
C ASP A 109 -9.36 -14.15 5.60
N ASP A 110 -10.46 -13.43 5.53
CA ASP A 110 -11.80 -13.86 5.96
C ASP A 110 -12.59 -14.63 4.89
N GLY A 111 -12.01 -14.82 3.71
CA GLY A 111 -12.58 -15.57 2.58
C GLY A 111 -13.41 -14.73 1.61
N ARG A 112 -13.56 -13.42 1.81
CA ARG A 112 -14.22 -12.52 0.85
C ARG A 112 -13.30 -12.20 -0.32
N ARG A 113 -13.90 -12.02 -1.50
CA ARG A 113 -13.28 -11.31 -2.61
C ARG A 113 -13.65 -9.84 -2.48
N VAL A 114 -12.63 -8.97 -2.45
CA VAL A 114 -12.79 -7.55 -2.14
C VAL A 114 -12.11 -6.65 -3.16
N VAL A 115 -12.62 -5.43 -3.31
CA VAL A 115 -11.93 -4.32 -3.94
C VAL A 115 -11.52 -3.34 -2.84
N LEU A 116 -10.35 -2.75 -3.00
CA LEU A 116 -9.74 -1.84 -2.04
C LEU A 116 -10.18 -0.40 -2.32
N GLU A 117 -10.76 0.28 -1.33
CA GLU A 117 -10.78 1.74 -1.22
C GLU A 117 -9.40 2.17 -0.70
N PRO A 118 -8.58 2.88 -1.49
CA PRO A 118 -7.18 3.07 -1.10
C PRO A 118 -6.98 4.11 0.00
N VAL A 119 -7.91 5.02 0.23
CA VAL A 119 -7.76 6.11 1.20
C VAL A 119 -7.59 5.57 2.61
N LEU A 120 -6.52 6.03 3.29
CA LEU A 120 -6.23 5.71 4.68
C LEU A 120 -6.94 6.70 5.60
N GLY A 121 -8.26 6.53 5.72
CA GLY A 121 -9.14 7.41 6.51
C GLY A 121 -8.96 7.27 8.02
N HIS A 122 -9.73 8.05 8.78
CA HIS A 122 -9.66 8.12 10.24
C HIS A 122 -9.80 6.74 10.92
N ALA A 123 -10.77 5.93 10.48
CA ALA A 123 -11.03 4.61 11.08
C ALA A 123 -9.80 3.69 11.02
N CYS A 124 -9.18 3.55 9.84
CA CYS A 124 -8.01 2.69 9.69
C CYS A 124 -6.76 3.23 10.41
N ARG A 125 -6.74 4.49 10.80
CA ARG A 125 -5.65 5.10 11.58
C ARG A 125 -5.89 5.10 13.09
N GLY A 126 -7.06 4.59 13.55
CA GLY A 126 -7.46 4.64 14.96
C GLY A 126 -7.74 6.06 15.43
N LEU A 127 -8.12 6.96 14.53
CA LEU A 127 -8.53 8.32 14.84
C LEU A 127 -10.06 8.40 14.99
N PRO A 128 -10.58 9.31 15.82
CA PRO A 128 -12.01 9.57 15.87
C PRO A 128 -12.53 9.98 14.49
N LEU A 129 -13.71 9.47 14.11
CA LEU A 129 -14.36 9.95 12.89
C LEU A 129 -14.69 11.44 13.02
N PRO A 130 -14.54 12.23 11.94
CA PRO A 130 -14.85 13.66 11.96
C PRO A 130 -16.34 13.92 12.20
N PHE A 131 -17.20 12.99 11.80
CA PHE A 131 -18.64 12.96 12.08
C PHE A 131 -19.18 11.52 11.89
N GLU A 132 -20.37 11.26 12.37
CA GLU A 132 -21.02 9.95 12.22
C GLU A 132 -21.29 9.62 10.75
N GLY A 133 -20.86 8.45 10.30
CA GLY A 133 -21.01 8.00 8.91
C GLY A 133 -20.00 8.60 7.93
N ALA A 134 -18.95 9.24 8.42
CA ALA A 134 -17.86 9.75 7.56
C ALA A 134 -17.22 8.63 6.74
N ALA A 135 -17.07 8.87 5.44
CA ALA A 135 -16.30 8.01 4.55
C ALA A 135 -14.79 8.21 4.73
N PRO A 136 -13.95 7.26 4.24
CA PRO A 136 -12.53 7.50 4.18
C PRO A 136 -12.21 8.82 3.45
N GLY A 137 -11.35 9.64 4.03
CA GLY A 137 -10.97 10.93 3.46
C GLY A 137 -11.86 12.12 3.83
N ASP A 138 -13.02 11.91 4.45
CA ASP A 138 -13.83 12.99 4.97
C ASP A 138 -13.15 13.73 6.14
N GLY A 139 -13.47 15.00 6.31
CA GLY A 139 -12.96 15.87 7.37
C GLY A 139 -12.12 17.02 6.83
N ASP A 140 -12.00 18.07 7.65
CA ASP A 140 -11.37 19.34 7.25
C ASP A 140 -9.89 19.43 7.63
N ASP A 141 -9.44 18.56 8.55
CA ASP A 141 -8.12 18.69 9.22
C ASP A 141 -7.00 17.88 8.57
N TYR A 142 -7.33 17.00 7.62
CA TYR A 142 -6.38 16.08 6.97
C TYR A 142 -5.54 15.24 7.95
N ALA A 143 -5.98 15.11 9.21
CA ALA A 143 -5.27 14.34 10.25
C ALA A 143 -5.05 12.88 9.82
N HIS A 144 -5.96 12.34 8.99
CA HIS A 144 -5.86 11.03 8.40
C HIS A 144 -4.66 10.82 7.45
N LEU A 145 -3.97 11.88 7.02
CA LEU A 145 -2.79 11.75 6.16
C LEU A 145 -1.52 11.42 6.95
N VAL A 146 -1.44 11.87 8.20
CA VAL A 146 -0.21 11.81 9.00
C VAL A 146 -0.43 11.30 10.43
N GLY A 147 -1.66 11.30 10.92
CA GLY A 147 -2.00 10.95 12.31
C GLY A 147 -2.23 9.45 12.53
N GLY A 148 -2.51 9.11 13.80
CA GLY A 148 -2.85 7.75 14.23
C GLY A 148 -1.64 6.81 14.29
N HIS A 149 -1.91 5.51 14.21
CA HIS A 149 -0.91 4.46 14.41
C HIS A 149 -0.18 4.02 13.12
N LEU A 150 -0.55 4.56 11.96
CA LEU A 150 0.16 4.33 10.70
C LEU A 150 1.18 5.43 10.43
N GLU A 151 2.22 5.10 9.69
CA GLU A 151 3.11 6.12 9.14
C GLU A 151 2.36 7.05 8.17
N PRO A 152 2.91 8.25 7.86
CA PRO A 152 2.31 9.14 6.88
C PRO A 152 2.01 8.43 5.55
N GLY A 153 0.85 8.69 4.98
CA GLY A 153 0.45 8.11 3.70
C GLY A 153 -0.91 8.62 3.27
N ILE A 154 -1.00 9.19 2.07
CA ILE A 154 -2.27 9.66 1.52
C ILE A 154 -3.23 8.50 1.24
N GLN A 155 -2.67 7.33 0.92
CA GLN A 155 -3.43 6.12 0.60
C GLN A 155 -2.54 4.88 0.67
N THR A 156 -3.13 3.70 0.62
CA THR A 156 -2.44 2.44 0.33
C THR A 156 -1.65 2.59 -0.97
N GLY A 157 -0.44 2.02 -1.03
CA GLY A 157 0.46 2.22 -2.18
C GLY A 157 1.35 3.46 -2.07
N PHE A 158 1.16 4.30 -1.02
CA PHE A 158 2.00 5.44 -0.66
C PHE A 158 2.31 5.47 0.84
N CYS A 159 1.96 4.43 1.57
CA CYS A 159 2.20 4.26 2.99
C CYS A 159 3.07 3.02 3.23
N HIS A 160 4.18 3.20 3.95
CA HIS A 160 5.07 2.07 4.28
C HIS A 160 4.38 1.02 5.14
N SER A 161 3.51 1.44 6.05
CA SER A 161 2.86 0.55 7.01
C SER A 161 1.91 -0.47 6.37
N THR A 162 1.27 -0.13 5.25
CA THR A 162 0.22 -0.98 4.65
C THR A 162 0.72 -1.86 3.51
N GLY A 163 1.84 -1.50 2.90
CA GLY A 163 2.23 -2.05 1.62
C GLY A 163 1.38 -1.50 0.47
N GLY A 164 1.28 -2.25 -0.61
CA GLY A 164 0.50 -1.88 -1.80
C GLY A 164 0.33 -3.06 -2.76
N GLY A 165 -0.49 -2.89 -3.76
CA GLY A 165 -0.91 -3.96 -4.68
C GLY A 165 0.20 -4.54 -5.55
N TRP A 166 1.37 -3.88 -5.64
CA TRP A 166 2.52 -4.44 -6.37
C TRP A 166 3.38 -5.36 -5.49
N ALA A 167 2.74 -6.01 -4.52
CA ALA A 167 3.28 -7.11 -3.72
C ALA A 167 2.32 -8.30 -3.75
N SER A 168 2.78 -9.46 -3.30
CA SER A 168 1.93 -10.64 -3.19
C SER A 168 1.01 -10.61 -1.96
N GLU A 169 1.22 -9.68 -1.04
CA GLU A 169 0.40 -9.49 0.16
C GLU A 169 0.51 -8.04 0.64
N LEU A 170 -0.59 -7.49 1.12
CA LEU A 170 -0.66 -6.21 1.81
C LEU A 170 -1.69 -6.30 2.94
N ILE A 171 -1.82 -5.25 3.74
CA ILE A 171 -2.84 -5.16 4.78
C ILE A 171 -3.80 -4.01 4.50
N ALA A 172 -5.07 -4.22 4.84
CA ALA A 172 -6.11 -3.20 4.72
C ALA A 172 -7.07 -3.28 5.91
N HIS A 173 -7.66 -2.15 6.27
CA HIS A 173 -8.67 -2.07 7.30
C HIS A 173 -10.06 -2.36 6.72
N GLU A 174 -10.97 -2.89 7.51
CA GLU A 174 -12.35 -3.22 7.09
C GLU A 174 -13.06 -2.04 6.41
N SER A 175 -12.79 -0.80 6.85
CA SER A 175 -13.37 0.40 6.23
C SER A 175 -12.90 0.66 4.80
N GLN A 176 -11.88 -0.05 4.32
CA GLN A 176 -11.33 0.04 2.96
C GLN A 176 -11.79 -1.12 2.08
N LEU A 177 -12.48 -2.13 2.63
CA LEU A 177 -12.77 -3.38 1.95
C LEU A 177 -14.24 -3.47 1.51
N HIS A 178 -14.46 -3.50 0.21
CA HIS A 178 -15.79 -3.64 -0.38
C HIS A 178 -15.90 -5.00 -1.07
N SER A 179 -16.94 -5.77 -0.71
CA SER A 179 -17.17 -7.09 -1.29
C SER A 179 -17.50 -6.98 -2.79
N VAL A 180 -16.82 -7.77 -3.61
CA VAL A 180 -17.07 -7.84 -5.05
C VAL A 180 -18.20 -8.84 -5.33
N PRO A 181 -19.27 -8.44 -6.05
CA PRO A 181 -20.31 -9.36 -6.45
C PRO A 181 -19.78 -10.53 -7.32
N ASP A 182 -20.33 -11.74 -7.15
CA ASP A 182 -19.89 -12.92 -7.91
C ASP A 182 -19.97 -12.75 -9.43
N ALA A 183 -20.94 -11.98 -9.91
CA ALA A 183 -21.15 -11.71 -11.33
C ALA A 183 -20.13 -10.73 -11.94
N MET A 184 -19.36 -10.00 -11.12
CA MET A 184 -18.37 -9.05 -11.57
C MET A 184 -17.01 -9.75 -11.73
N SER A 185 -16.33 -9.56 -12.87
CA SER A 185 -14.98 -10.08 -13.06
C SER A 185 -13.94 -9.27 -12.29
N ASP A 186 -12.73 -9.81 -12.10
CA ASP A 186 -11.64 -9.09 -11.46
C ASP A 186 -11.22 -7.85 -12.28
N GLU A 187 -11.25 -7.94 -13.61
CA GLU A 187 -10.94 -6.83 -14.52
C GLU A 187 -11.97 -5.68 -14.42
N GLN A 188 -13.24 -6.02 -14.13
CA GLN A 188 -14.26 -5.01 -13.88
C GLN A 188 -14.12 -4.42 -12.48
N ALA A 189 -13.85 -5.26 -11.49
CA ALA A 189 -13.75 -4.85 -10.09
C ALA A 189 -12.53 -3.93 -9.83
N VAL A 190 -11.40 -4.18 -10.49
CA VAL A 190 -10.18 -3.37 -10.30
C VAL A 190 -10.30 -1.93 -10.81
N LEU A 191 -11.31 -1.67 -11.65
CA LEU A 191 -11.59 -0.33 -12.22
C LEU A 191 -12.66 0.45 -11.44
N VAL A 192 -13.08 -0.04 -10.28
CA VAL A 192 -14.17 0.60 -9.49
C VAL A 192 -13.65 1.78 -8.66
N GLU A 193 -12.36 1.85 -8.40
CA GLU A 193 -11.74 2.99 -7.71
C GLU A 193 -11.93 4.31 -8.46
#